data_7c39725f75b254731677add0f75cbb70
#
_entry.id   7c39725f75b254731677add0f75cbb70
#
_cell.length_a   1.000
_cell.length_b   1.000
_cell.length_c   1.000
_cell.angle_alpha   90.00
_cell.angle_beta   90.00
_cell.angle_gamma   90.00
#
_symmetry.space_group_name_H-M   'P 1'
#
loop_
_entity.id
_entity.type
_entity.pdbx_description
1 polymer ?
#
loop_
_entity_poly.entity_id
_entity_poly.type
_entity_poly.pdbx_seq_one_letter_code
_entity_poly.pdbx_strand_id
1 'polypeptide(L)'
;MCTRVVYSGTNGMVATGRTMDWKTDMHSNLWVFPRGMERNGETGKDSLKWKSKYGSIITSAFEIASTDGMNEKGLVANLLWLPEAQYPARDKNKPGLAITIWVQYMLDNFATVEEAVSFINEDTFQVVSDKMPDGSRLATLHLSISDATGDCAIFDYIGGKLTVYHSKEYKVMTNSPTYNKQLALCEYWKSIGGLSFLPGTNRASDRFARASFYIDAVLKTDDEKIAIACVFSVIRNASVPYGISTPESPEISTTQWRTVSESKNLIYFFESSLTPNTFWVRLRDMDLSEGAPVLKLSIANGETYHGNTSKDFKPAQPFKFMGVKDLI
;
A
#
# COMPACT_ATOMS: atom_id res chain seq x y z
N MET A 1 -2.84 9.55 -7.24
CA MET A 1 -3.94 9.34 -6.26
C MET A 1 -4.04 7.86 -5.93
N CYS A 2 -4.75 7.42 -4.90
CA CYS A 2 -4.92 6.01 -4.56
C CYS A 2 -6.09 5.84 -3.59
N THR A 3 -6.60 4.63 -3.45
CA THR A 3 -7.59 4.27 -2.43
C THR A 3 -7.18 2.95 -1.79
N ARG A 4 -7.27 2.84 -0.49
CA ARG A 4 -7.10 1.59 0.28
C ARG A 4 -8.35 1.35 1.11
N VAL A 5 -8.80 0.09 1.18
CA VAL A 5 -9.92 -0.36 2.02
C VAL A 5 -9.54 -1.63 2.77
N VAL A 6 -10.09 -1.84 3.97
CA VAL A 6 -10.00 -3.10 4.71
C VAL A 6 -11.40 -3.68 4.90
N TYR A 7 -11.58 -4.88 4.46
CA TYR A 7 -12.76 -5.70 4.64
C TYR A 7 -12.55 -6.63 5.83
N SER A 8 -13.51 -6.65 6.74
CA SER A 8 -13.60 -7.63 7.81
C SER A 8 -14.90 -8.41 7.64
N GLY A 9 -14.79 -9.68 7.28
CA GLY A 9 -15.89 -10.62 7.14
C GLY A 9 -16.15 -11.42 8.42
N THR A 10 -16.81 -12.56 8.28
CA THR A 10 -17.04 -13.51 9.38
C THR A 10 -15.85 -14.47 9.53
N ASN A 11 -15.75 -15.17 10.65
CA ASN A 11 -14.77 -16.22 10.93
C ASN A 11 -13.30 -15.85 10.60
N GLY A 12 -12.92 -14.58 10.88
CA GLY A 12 -11.55 -14.10 10.68
C GLY A 12 -11.17 -13.87 9.21
N MET A 13 -12.13 -13.72 8.31
CA MET A 13 -11.88 -13.28 6.95
C MET A 13 -11.50 -11.80 6.95
N VAL A 14 -10.27 -11.49 6.55
CA VAL A 14 -9.76 -10.12 6.38
C VAL A 14 -9.11 -9.98 5.03
N ALA A 15 -9.49 -8.95 4.30
CA ALA A 15 -8.88 -8.62 3.02
C ALA A 15 -8.67 -7.11 2.87
N THR A 16 -7.48 -6.73 2.39
CA THR A 16 -7.13 -5.33 2.13
C THR A 16 -7.08 -5.11 0.63
N GLY A 17 -7.92 -4.21 0.12
CA GLY A 17 -7.93 -3.81 -1.28
C GLY A 17 -7.29 -2.45 -1.49
N ARG A 18 -6.62 -2.26 -2.63
CA ARG A 18 -6.00 -0.98 -2.99
C ARG A 18 -6.06 -0.70 -4.48
N THR A 19 -6.22 0.59 -4.87
CA THR A 19 -5.96 1.11 -6.22
C THR A 19 -4.65 1.88 -6.27
N MET A 20 -3.85 1.68 -7.30
CA MET A 20 -2.71 2.53 -7.63
C MET A 20 -3.13 3.49 -8.74
N ASP A 21 -3.25 4.77 -8.41
CA ASP A 21 -3.62 5.80 -9.36
C ASP A 21 -2.44 6.76 -9.58
N TRP A 22 -1.90 6.76 -10.78
CA TRP A 22 -0.76 7.61 -11.14
C TRP A 22 -0.89 8.16 -12.56
N LYS A 23 -0.16 9.24 -12.85
CA LYS A 23 -0.23 9.95 -14.15
C LYS A 23 0.52 9.24 -15.28
N THR A 24 1.52 8.45 -14.94
CA THR A 24 2.38 7.70 -15.88
C THR A 24 2.45 6.24 -15.48
N ASP A 25 2.88 5.38 -16.40
CA ASP A 25 3.16 3.99 -16.08
C ASP A 25 4.19 3.89 -14.95
N MET A 26 3.88 3.08 -13.94
CA MET A 26 4.73 2.85 -12.79
C MET A 26 5.78 1.76 -13.04
N HIS A 27 5.75 1.09 -14.19
CA HIS A 27 6.60 -0.07 -14.51
C HIS A 27 6.66 -1.08 -13.37
N SER A 28 5.49 -1.36 -12.80
CA SER A 28 5.35 -2.22 -11.62
C SER A 28 5.60 -3.67 -11.96
N ASN A 29 6.30 -4.38 -11.07
CA ASN A 29 6.48 -5.83 -11.10
C ASN A 29 6.17 -6.40 -9.72
N LEU A 30 5.87 -7.72 -9.66
CA LEU A 30 5.74 -8.40 -8.40
C LEU A 30 7.06 -9.06 -7.99
N TRP A 31 7.40 -8.92 -6.73
CA TRP A 31 8.63 -9.47 -6.15
C TRP A 31 8.31 -10.28 -4.91
N VAL A 32 8.95 -11.41 -4.77
CA VAL A 32 8.91 -12.22 -3.55
C VAL A 32 10.29 -12.20 -2.91
N PHE A 33 10.34 -11.73 -1.67
CA PHE A 33 11.55 -11.64 -0.87
C PHE A 33 11.50 -12.67 0.26
N PRO A 34 12.53 -13.53 0.42
CA PRO A 34 12.60 -14.48 1.52
C PRO A 34 12.99 -13.80 2.84
N ARG A 35 12.93 -14.54 3.93
CA ARG A 35 13.49 -14.16 5.24
C ARG A 35 15.01 -14.04 5.16
N GLY A 36 15.59 -13.37 6.15
CA GLY A 36 17.04 -13.35 6.36
C GLY A 36 17.79 -12.40 5.44
N MET A 37 17.11 -11.56 4.67
CA MET A 37 17.76 -10.56 3.82
C MET A 37 18.34 -9.44 4.67
N GLU A 38 19.63 -9.18 4.51
CA GLU A 38 20.29 -7.98 5.07
C GLU A 38 19.82 -6.75 4.30
N ARG A 39 19.37 -5.74 5.04
CA ARG A 39 18.83 -4.52 4.48
C ARG A 39 19.35 -3.29 5.21
N ASN A 40 19.29 -2.16 4.51
CA ASN A 40 19.57 -0.87 5.12
C ASN A 40 18.54 0.17 4.66
N GLY A 41 18.44 1.28 5.40
CA GLY A 41 17.44 2.34 5.18
C GLY A 41 17.74 3.26 4.01
N GLU A 42 18.79 3.04 3.22
CA GLU A 42 19.15 3.79 2.00
C GLU A 42 19.30 5.32 2.23
N THR A 43 19.80 5.74 3.40
CA THR A 43 20.03 7.14 3.76
C THR A 43 21.53 7.48 3.98
N GLY A 44 22.43 6.70 3.40
CA GLY A 44 23.88 6.87 3.55
C GLY A 44 24.43 6.22 4.80
N LYS A 45 25.41 6.85 5.46
CA LYS A 45 26.15 6.26 6.59
C LYS A 45 25.27 5.99 7.81
N ASP A 46 24.26 6.84 8.04
CA ASP A 46 23.35 6.77 9.19
C ASP A 46 22.06 6.03 8.84
N SER A 47 22.13 5.08 7.91
CA SER A 47 20.98 4.25 7.55
C SER A 47 20.62 3.27 8.67
N LEU A 48 19.31 3.12 8.89
CA LEU A 48 18.77 2.02 9.70
C LEU A 48 19.18 0.68 9.08
N LYS A 49 19.60 -0.28 9.89
CA LYS A 49 20.00 -1.62 9.42
C LYS A 49 19.15 -2.67 10.08
N TRP A 50 18.73 -3.68 9.31
CA TRP A 50 17.97 -4.82 9.83
C TRP A 50 18.20 -6.07 8.97
N LYS A 51 17.81 -7.21 9.52
CA LYS A 51 17.67 -8.48 8.80
C LYS A 51 16.18 -8.82 8.76
N SER A 52 15.64 -9.14 7.58
CA SER A 52 14.22 -9.42 7.45
C SER A 52 13.79 -10.63 8.28
N LYS A 53 12.83 -10.45 9.17
CA LYS A 53 12.25 -11.53 10.00
C LYS A 53 11.25 -12.36 9.20
N TYR A 54 10.56 -11.73 8.26
CA TYR A 54 9.48 -12.33 7.48
C TYR A 54 9.75 -12.21 6.00
N GLY A 55 9.35 -13.25 5.24
CA GLY A 55 9.27 -13.19 3.79
C GLY A 55 8.00 -12.45 3.36
N SER A 56 8.03 -11.87 2.17
CA SER A 56 6.94 -11.02 1.67
C SER A 56 6.79 -11.07 0.15
N ILE A 57 5.59 -10.74 -0.32
CA ILE A 57 5.35 -10.32 -1.70
C ILE A 57 5.12 -8.82 -1.72
N ILE A 58 5.69 -8.13 -2.71
CA ILE A 58 5.46 -6.70 -2.92
C ILE A 58 5.16 -6.38 -4.39
N THR A 59 4.48 -5.26 -4.61
CA THR A 59 4.42 -4.58 -5.90
C THR A 59 5.38 -3.40 -5.90
N SER A 60 6.32 -3.39 -6.84
CA SER A 60 7.31 -2.33 -6.99
C SER A 60 6.75 -1.12 -7.76
N ALA A 61 7.38 0.04 -7.58
CA ALA A 61 7.22 1.21 -8.43
C ALA A 61 8.56 1.56 -9.04
N PHE A 62 8.62 1.65 -10.37
CA PHE A 62 9.83 1.97 -11.16
C PHE A 62 11.05 1.08 -10.82
N GLU A 63 10.83 -0.06 -10.17
CA GLU A 63 11.88 -0.94 -9.59
C GLU A 63 12.89 -0.19 -8.71
N ILE A 64 12.41 0.80 -7.96
CA ILE A 64 13.20 1.58 -6.99
C ILE A 64 12.51 1.72 -5.63
N ALA A 65 11.25 1.30 -5.52
CA ALA A 65 10.46 1.42 -4.30
C ALA A 65 9.46 0.27 -4.18
N SER A 66 9.10 -0.10 -2.95
CA SER A 66 7.93 -0.91 -2.63
C SER A 66 6.75 0.01 -2.31
N THR A 67 5.59 -0.25 -2.91
CA THR A 67 4.40 0.59 -2.73
C THR A 67 3.21 -0.14 -2.13
N ASP A 68 3.25 -1.46 -2.19
CA ASP A 68 2.20 -2.36 -1.76
C ASP A 68 2.79 -3.73 -1.45
N GLY A 69 2.20 -4.47 -0.52
CA GLY A 69 2.65 -5.83 -0.28
C GLY A 69 2.02 -6.46 0.95
N MET A 70 2.30 -7.77 1.09
CA MET A 70 1.87 -8.59 2.22
C MET A 70 3.01 -9.53 2.64
N ASN A 71 3.21 -9.71 3.95
CA ASN A 71 4.15 -10.69 4.45
C ASN A 71 3.49 -12.03 4.81
N GLU A 72 4.30 -13.02 5.12
CA GLU A 72 3.87 -14.37 5.48
C GLU A 72 3.09 -14.50 6.81
N LYS A 73 2.93 -13.39 7.55
CA LYS A 73 2.08 -13.28 8.75
C LYS A 73 0.73 -12.65 8.44
N GLY A 74 0.52 -12.20 7.20
CA GLY A 74 -0.70 -11.54 6.76
C GLY A 74 -0.74 -10.04 7.10
N LEU A 75 0.38 -9.44 7.51
CA LEU A 75 0.51 -7.99 7.58
C LEU A 75 0.57 -7.44 6.15
N VAL A 76 -0.28 -6.48 5.85
CA VAL A 76 -0.35 -5.75 4.58
C VAL A 76 0.11 -4.32 4.81
N ALA A 77 0.92 -3.79 3.89
CA ALA A 77 1.39 -2.41 3.94
C ALA A 77 1.18 -1.72 2.60
N ASN A 78 0.65 -0.49 2.62
CA ASN A 78 0.31 0.29 1.43
C ASN A 78 0.81 1.72 1.57
N LEU A 79 1.53 2.20 0.57
CA LEU A 79 2.07 3.56 0.51
C LEU A 79 1.26 4.38 -0.51
N LEU A 80 0.66 5.49 -0.07
CA LEU A 80 -0.18 6.35 -0.88
C LEU A 80 0.34 7.79 -0.89
N TRP A 81 -0.08 8.57 -1.88
CA TRP A 81 0.27 9.98 -1.97
C TRP A 81 -0.57 10.84 -1.02
N LEU A 82 0.10 11.70 -0.22
CA LEU A 82 -0.54 12.70 0.62
C LEU A 82 0.14 14.08 0.38
N PRO A 83 -0.46 14.98 -0.42
CA PRO A 83 0.15 16.28 -0.73
C PRO A 83 0.53 17.10 0.51
N GLU A 84 -0.23 16.95 1.59
CA GLU A 84 -0.05 17.67 2.86
C GLU A 84 1.05 17.07 3.75
N ALA A 85 1.64 15.93 3.37
CA ALA A 85 2.70 15.33 4.19
C ALA A 85 3.93 16.26 4.27
N GLN A 86 4.38 16.48 5.50
CA GLN A 86 5.55 17.32 5.82
C GLN A 86 6.46 16.53 6.74
N TYR A 87 7.59 16.08 6.21
CA TYR A 87 8.59 15.33 6.97
C TYR A 87 9.43 16.28 7.83
N PRO A 88 9.91 15.82 9.00
CA PRO A 88 10.82 16.62 9.82
C PRO A 88 12.17 16.84 9.11
N ALA A 89 12.89 17.87 9.49
CA ALA A 89 14.29 18.02 9.11
C ALA A 89 15.09 16.78 9.55
N ARG A 90 16.12 16.40 8.78
CA ARG A 90 16.93 15.21 9.08
C ARG A 90 17.66 15.37 10.41
N ASP A 91 17.32 14.51 11.36
CA ASP A 91 18.06 14.35 12.63
C ASP A 91 19.14 13.27 12.46
N LYS A 92 20.41 13.68 12.35
CA LYS A 92 21.55 12.77 12.18
C LYS A 92 21.83 11.88 13.40
N ASN A 93 21.21 12.16 14.54
CA ASN A 93 21.30 11.30 15.73
C ASN A 93 20.39 10.06 15.66
N LYS A 94 19.43 10.04 14.74
CA LYS A 94 18.55 8.91 14.51
C LYS A 94 18.90 8.19 13.21
N PRO A 95 18.89 6.85 13.17
CA PRO A 95 19.01 6.12 11.92
C PRO A 95 17.94 6.53 10.92
N GLY A 96 18.31 6.68 9.65
CA GLY A 96 17.38 7.07 8.59
C GLY A 96 16.79 5.88 7.86
N LEU A 97 15.54 5.99 7.44
CA LEU A 97 14.80 5.06 6.58
C LEU A 97 14.24 5.82 5.38
N ALA A 98 14.75 5.56 4.18
CA ALA A 98 14.21 6.18 2.97
C ALA A 98 12.75 5.76 2.74
N ILE A 99 11.95 6.70 2.29
CA ILE A 99 10.52 6.48 2.03
C ILE A 99 10.26 5.37 1.02
N THR A 100 11.19 5.13 0.10
CA THR A 100 11.12 4.10 -0.94
C THR A 100 11.12 2.67 -0.40
N ILE A 101 11.73 2.44 0.77
CA ILE A 101 11.82 1.14 1.43
C ILE A 101 10.90 1.03 2.67
N TRP A 102 10.09 2.03 2.96
CA TRP A 102 9.25 2.06 4.17
C TRP A 102 8.24 0.91 4.23
N VAL A 103 7.53 0.61 3.12
CA VAL A 103 6.66 -0.58 3.04
C VAL A 103 7.44 -1.86 3.34
N GLN A 104 8.60 -2.04 2.70
CA GLN A 104 9.42 -3.23 2.90
C GLN A 104 9.87 -3.37 4.35
N TYR A 105 10.26 -2.27 5.01
CA TYR A 105 10.64 -2.28 6.42
C TYR A 105 9.52 -2.80 7.32
N MET A 106 8.28 -2.37 7.08
CA MET A 106 7.12 -2.84 7.83
C MET A 106 6.89 -4.34 7.63
N LEU A 107 6.93 -4.79 6.39
CA LEU A 107 6.71 -6.20 6.04
C LEU A 107 7.83 -7.11 6.55
N ASP A 108 9.07 -6.63 6.56
CA ASP A 108 10.23 -7.39 7.02
C ASP A 108 10.23 -7.63 8.54
N ASN A 109 9.66 -6.69 9.34
CA ASN A 109 9.91 -6.65 10.77
C ASN A 109 8.71 -6.99 11.64
N PHE A 110 7.48 -6.79 11.20
CA PHE A 110 6.29 -6.88 12.05
C PHE A 110 5.31 -7.95 11.56
N ALA A 111 4.71 -8.68 12.50
CA ALA A 111 3.65 -9.64 12.24
C ALA A 111 2.26 -9.01 12.37
N THR A 112 2.11 -8.01 13.24
CA THR A 112 0.83 -7.38 13.55
C THR A 112 0.92 -5.86 13.52
N VAL A 113 -0.24 -5.21 13.42
CA VAL A 113 -0.36 -3.75 13.51
C VAL A 113 0.10 -3.25 14.87
N GLU A 114 -0.31 -3.92 15.94
CA GLU A 114 0.05 -3.56 17.33
C GLU A 114 1.57 -3.56 17.55
N GLU A 115 2.29 -4.61 17.07
CA GLU A 115 3.76 -4.65 17.13
C GLU A 115 4.39 -3.47 16.42
N ALA A 116 3.90 -3.15 15.22
CA ALA A 116 4.42 -2.05 14.42
C ALA A 116 4.17 -0.69 15.07
N VAL A 117 2.95 -0.44 15.57
CA VAL A 117 2.58 0.81 16.23
C VAL A 117 3.38 1.00 17.52
N SER A 118 3.50 -0.03 18.34
CA SER A 118 4.29 0.01 19.58
C SER A 118 5.74 0.38 19.30
N PHE A 119 6.36 -0.26 18.32
CA PHE A 119 7.76 0.01 17.94
C PHE A 119 7.95 1.43 17.37
N ILE A 120 7.06 1.87 16.49
CA ILE A 120 7.18 3.20 15.86
C ILE A 120 7.00 4.33 16.90
N ASN A 121 6.18 4.12 17.92
CA ASN A 121 6.00 5.08 19.02
C ASN A 121 7.25 5.25 19.90
N GLU A 122 8.22 4.32 19.84
CA GLU A 122 9.53 4.49 20.50
C GLU A 122 10.39 5.57 19.83
N ASP A 123 10.04 6.02 18.64
CA ASP A 123 10.70 7.08 17.86
C ASP A 123 12.21 6.87 17.67
N THR A 124 12.62 5.60 17.42
CA THR A 124 14.01 5.16 17.35
C THR A 124 14.69 5.40 16.00
N PHE A 125 13.94 5.73 14.95
CA PHE A 125 14.43 6.04 13.61
C PHE A 125 13.62 7.16 12.96
N GLN A 126 14.07 7.64 11.82
CA GLN A 126 13.38 8.70 11.08
C GLN A 126 13.13 8.26 9.64
N VAL A 127 11.86 8.36 9.18
CA VAL A 127 11.55 8.24 7.75
C VAL A 127 12.01 9.51 7.04
N VAL A 128 12.76 9.33 5.96
CA VAL A 128 13.35 10.42 5.18
C VAL A 128 12.79 10.37 3.76
N SER A 129 12.21 11.49 3.34
CA SER A 129 11.73 11.65 1.97
C SER A 129 12.77 12.39 1.12
N ASP A 130 12.74 12.14 -0.18
CA ASP A 130 13.54 12.82 -1.19
C ASP A 130 12.68 13.14 -2.42
N LYS A 131 13.28 13.76 -3.43
CA LYS A 131 12.61 14.08 -4.69
C LYS A 131 12.17 12.81 -5.42
N MET A 132 11.05 12.94 -6.12
CA MET A 132 10.60 11.93 -7.08
C MET A 132 11.72 11.64 -8.11
N PRO A 133 11.71 10.46 -8.76
CA PRO A 133 12.74 10.08 -9.75
C PRO A 133 12.93 11.09 -10.89
N ASP A 134 11.85 11.77 -11.27
CA ASP A 134 11.85 12.84 -12.28
C ASP A 134 12.37 14.20 -11.75
N GLY A 135 12.72 14.28 -10.47
CA GLY A 135 13.18 15.49 -9.79
C GLY A 135 12.12 16.59 -9.61
N SER A 136 10.87 16.34 -10.02
CA SER A 136 9.83 17.37 -10.10
C SER A 136 9.39 17.92 -8.74
N ARG A 137 9.33 17.07 -7.71
CA ARG A 137 8.85 17.43 -6.38
C ARG A 137 9.26 16.40 -5.33
N LEU A 138 9.14 16.78 -4.06
CA LEU A 138 9.33 15.86 -2.94
C LEU A 138 8.28 14.74 -2.97
N ALA A 139 8.68 13.52 -2.64
CA ALA A 139 7.78 12.40 -2.47
C ALA A 139 7.02 12.56 -1.14
N THR A 140 5.81 13.11 -1.21
CA THR A 140 4.93 13.30 -0.04
C THR A 140 3.96 12.14 0.04
N LEU A 141 4.26 11.17 0.89
CA LEU A 141 3.52 9.91 1.00
C LEU A 141 3.06 9.70 2.45
N HIS A 142 2.08 8.83 2.62
CA HIS A 142 1.67 8.29 3.90
C HIS A 142 1.47 6.78 3.81
N LEU A 143 1.64 6.10 4.93
CA LEU A 143 1.60 4.65 5.01
C LEU A 143 0.36 4.17 5.74
N SER A 144 -0.23 3.08 5.29
CA SER A 144 -1.17 2.30 6.10
C SER A 144 -0.70 0.86 6.22
N ILE A 145 -1.03 0.26 7.34
CA ILE A 145 -0.90 -1.18 7.56
C ILE A 145 -2.22 -1.76 8.05
N SER A 146 -2.42 -3.04 7.78
CA SER A 146 -3.52 -3.86 8.31
C SER A 146 -3.05 -5.29 8.50
N ASP A 147 -3.67 -6.05 9.38
CA ASP A 147 -3.28 -7.42 9.67
C ASP A 147 -4.45 -8.42 9.64
N ALA A 148 -4.14 -9.69 9.88
CA ALA A 148 -5.10 -10.78 9.86
C ALA A 148 -6.18 -10.70 10.96
N THR A 149 -6.04 -9.80 11.94
CA THR A 149 -7.06 -9.54 12.98
C THR A 149 -8.06 -8.45 12.56
N GLY A 150 -7.83 -7.82 11.41
CA GLY A 150 -8.57 -6.66 10.92
C GLY A 150 -8.15 -5.35 11.59
N ASP A 151 -7.06 -5.35 12.35
CA ASP A 151 -6.51 -4.12 12.91
C ASP A 151 -5.84 -3.27 11.84
N CYS A 152 -5.84 -1.94 12.05
CA CYS A 152 -5.40 -0.96 11.06
C CYS A 152 -4.64 0.19 11.72
N ALA A 153 -3.56 0.62 11.07
CA ALA A 153 -2.92 1.88 11.41
C ALA A 153 -2.58 2.70 10.16
N ILE A 154 -2.63 4.02 10.31
CA ILE A 154 -2.25 5.00 9.28
C ILE A 154 -1.22 5.94 9.88
N PHE A 155 -0.17 6.21 9.14
CA PHE A 155 1.00 6.99 9.56
C PHE A 155 1.12 8.21 8.65
N ASP A 156 0.72 9.38 9.17
CA ASP A 156 0.78 10.68 8.50
C ASP A 156 1.90 11.54 9.10
N TYR A 157 2.76 12.10 8.26
CA TYR A 157 3.67 13.17 8.68
C TYR A 157 3.03 14.53 8.47
N ILE A 158 2.58 15.18 9.55
CA ILE A 158 1.88 16.48 9.53
C ILE A 158 2.65 17.50 10.36
N GLY A 159 3.03 18.62 9.72
CA GLY A 159 3.80 19.68 10.39
C GLY A 159 5.14 19.20 10.94
N GLY A 160 5.79 18.26 10.24
CA GLY A 160 7.07 17.69 10.66
C GLY A 160 6.98 16.67 11.81
N LYS A 161 5.77 16.21 12.15
CA LYS A 161 5.55 15.21 13.20
C LYS A 161 4.81 14.01 12.67
N LEU A 162 5.19 12.83 13.13
CA LEU A 162 4.45 11.61 12.85
C LEU A 162 3.16 11.59 13.69
N THR A 163 2.03 11.40 13.01
CA THR A 163 0.72 11.16 13.61
C THR A 163 0.30 9.74 13.27
N VAL A 164 0.01 8.94 14.29
CA VAL A 164 -0.45 7.56 14.12
C VAL A 164 -1.94 7.50 14.43
N TYR A 165 -2.73 7.06 13.47
CA TYR A 165 -4.14 6.73 13.65
C TYR A 165 -4.25 5.21 13.74
N HIS A 166 -4.61 4.67 14.91
CA HIS A 166 -4.67 3.25 15.18
C HIS A 166 -6.06 2.83 15.66
N SER A 167 -6.76 2.06 14.86
CA SER A 167 -8.08 1.49 15.19
C SER A 167 -8.55 0.56 14.07
N LYS A 168 -9.31 -0.49 14.41
CA LYS A 168 -10.04 -1.35 13.45
C LYS A 168 -11.08 -0.59 12.62
N GLU A 169 -11.50 0.59 13.08
CA GLU A 169 -12.45 1.44 12.36
C GLU A 169 -11.80 2.28 11.24
N TYR A 170 -10.48 2.37 11.19
CA TYR A 170 -9.76 3.13 10.17
C TYR A 170 -9.54 2.31 8.89
N LYS A 171 -10.67 1.81 8.34
CA LYS A 171 -10.71 0.87 7.21
C LYS A 171 -10.39 1.48 5.86
N VAL A 172 -10.45 2.80 5.71
CA VAL A 172 -10.28 3.48 4.42
C VAL A 172 -9.18 4.52 4.52
N MET A 173 -8.34 4.59 3.51
CA MET A 173 -7.36 5.66 3.32
C MET A 173 -7.34 6.06 1.85
N THR A 174 -7.29 7.36 1.55
CA THR A 174 -7.13 7.87 0.19
C THR A 174 -5.93 8.83 0.12
N ASN A 175 -6.15 10.09 -0.25
CA ASN A 175 -5.08 11.08 -0.40
C ASN A 175 -5.44 12.33 0.40
N SER A 176 -5.48 13.51 -0.27
CA SER A 176 -5.89 14.80 0.31
C SER A 176 -7.39 14.84 0.66
N PRO A 177 -7.78 15.53 1.73
CA PRO A 177 -6.96 16.16 2.76
C PRO A 177 -6.40 15.17 3.79
N THR A 178 -5.72 15.66 4.83
CA THR A 178 -5.21 14.84 5.94
C THR A 178 -6.29 13.95 6.57
N TYR A 179 -5.89 12.83 7.15
CA TYR A 179 -6.81 11.76 7.56
C TYR A 179 -7.94 12.22 8.50
N ASN A 180 -7.64 13.05 9.49
CA ASN A 180 -8.63 13.63 10.41
C ASN A 180 -9.69 14.48 9.69
N LYS A 181 -9.28 15.22 8.66
CA LYS A 181 -10.22 16.01 7.83
C LYS A 181 -11.06 15.11 6.93
N GLN A 182 -10.51 14.01 6.43
CA GLN A 182 -11.25 13.01 5.68
C GLN A 182 -12.37 12.38 6.54
N LEU A 183 -12.07 12.04 7.78
CA LEU A 183 -13.06 11.52 8.74
C LEU A 183 -14.21 12.52 8.94
N ALA A 184 -13.89 13.81 9.16
CA ALA A 184 -14.91 14.85 9.34
C ALA A 184 -15.80 15.04 8.10
N LEU A 185 -15.19 15.02 6.89
CA LEU A 185 -15.95 15.09 5.65
C LEU A 185 -16.84 13.85 5.45
N CYS A 186 -16.36 12.67 5.83
CA CYS A 186 -17.14 11.43 5.75
C CYS A 186 -18.37 11.48 6.66
N GLU A 187 -18.24 12.00 7.88
CA GLU A 187 -19.38 12.20 8.81
C GLU A 187 -20.43 13.15 8.22
N TYR A 188 -20.01 14.21 7.53
CA TYR A 188 -20.95 15.08 6.80
C TYR A 188 -21.75 14.28 5.76
N TRP A 189 -21.08 13.46 4.91
CA TRP A 189 -21.77 12.65 3.90
C TRP A 189 -22.71 11.62 4.51
N LYS A 190 -22.34 11.01 5.64
CA LYS A 190 -23.22 10.10 6.37
C LYS A 190 -24.49 10.82 6.85
N SER A 191 -24.35 12.05 7.32
CA SER A 191 -25.48 12.83 7.86
C SER A 191 -26.52 13.22 6.80
N ILE A 192 -26.14 13.36 5.52
CA ILE A 192 -27.05 13.74 4.43
C ILE A 192 -27.65 12.56 3.66
N GLY A 193 -27.31 11.30 4.02
CA GLY A 193 -28.18 10.22 3.61
C GLY A 193 -27.61 9.00 2.88
N GLY A 194 -26.33 8.69 2.99
CA GLY A 194 -25.78 7.38 2.60
C GLY A 194 -26.17 6.90 1.18
N LEU A 195 -27.07 5.95 1.07
CA LEU A 195 -27.55 5.41 -0.20
C LEU A 195 -28.26 6.41 -1.09
N SER A 196 -28.90 7.44 -0.50
CA SER A 196 -29.65 8.43 -1.25
C SER A 196 -28.73 9.44 -1.93
N PHE A 197 -27.55 9.68 -1.38
CA PHE A 197 -26.61 10.64 -1.92
C PHE A 197 -25.17 10.33 -1.50
N LEU A 198 -24.34 9.95 -2.47
CA LEU A 198 -22.90 9.78 -2.32
C LEU A 198 -22.16 10.67 -3.32
N PRO A 199 -21.03 11.29 -2.93
CA PRO A 199 -20.27 12.13 -3.84
C PRO A 199 -19.65 11.30 -4.96
N GLY A 200 -19.81 11.74 -6.22
CA GLY A 200 -19.48 10.95 -7.42
C GLY A 200 -18.14 11.30 -8.09
N THR A 201 -17.43 12.34 -7.64
CA THR A 201 -16.20 12.76 -8.32
C THR A 201 -14.99 11.87 -8.02
N ASN A 202 -13.89 12.06 -8.77
CA ASN A 202 -12.62 11.38 -8.54
C ASN A 202 -11.76 12.01 -7.42
N ARG A 203 -12.24 13.07 -6.76
CA ARG A 203 -11.55 13.69 -5.63
C ARG A 203 -11.31 12.66 -4.52
N ALA A 204 -10.20 12.79 -3.81
CA ALA A 204 -9.83 11.85 -2.78
C ALA A 204 -10.87 11.76 -1.64
N SER A 205 -11.43 12.90 -1.22
CA SER A 205 -12.50 12.96 -0.22
C SER A 205 -13.78 12.24 -0.67
N ASP A 206 -14.13 12.34 -1.94
CA ASP A 206 -15.33 11.72 -2.50
C ASP A 206 -15.14 10.21 -2.63
N ARG A 207 -13.94 9.76 -3.05
CA ARG A 207 -13.56 8.35 -3.07
C ARG A 207 -13.52 7.76 -1.66
N PHE A 208 -13.04 8.54 -0.68
CA PHE A 208 -13.05 8.15 0.74
C PHE A 208 -14.48 7.90 1.22
N ALA A 209 -15.40 8.84 0.98
CA ALA A 209 -16.79 8.71 1.40
C ALA A 209 -17.48 7.49 0.75
N ARG A 210 -17.31 7.30 -0.58
CA ARG A 210 -17.85 6.11 -1.27
C ARG A 210 -17.27 4.82 -0.75
N ALA A 211 -15.93 4.74 -0.62
CA ALA A 211 -15.25 3.54 -0.14
C ALA A 211 -15.66 3.19 1.29
N SER A 212 -15.79 4.20 2.18
CA SER A 212 -16.26 4.01 3.56
C SER A 212 -17.68 3.47 3.61
N PHE A 213 -18.58 4.03 2.81
CA PHE A 213 -19.95 3.54 2.73
C PHE A 213 -20.00 2.09 2.21
N TYR A 214 -19.36 1.83 1.06
CA TYR A 214 -19.48 0.52 0.42
C TYR A 214 -18.76 -0.59 1.18
N ILE A 215 -17.58 -0.32 1.80
CA ILE A 215 -16.88 -1.36 2.54
C ILE A 215 -17.66 -1.83 3.76
N ASP A 216 -18.51 -1.00 4.35
CA ASP A 216 -19.38 -1.37 5.45
C ASP A 216 -20.68 -2.03 4.95
N ALA A 217 -21.20 -1.62 3.79
CA ALA A 217 -22.47 -2.09 3.22
C ALA A 217 -22.39 -3.44 2.49
N VAL A 218 -21.22 -3.83 1.97
CA VAL A 218 -21.08 -5.12 1.28
C VAL A 218 -21.27 -6.32 2.22
N LEU A 219 -21.68 -7.45 1.65
CA LEU A 219 -21.92 -8.69 2.38
C LEU A 219 -20.69 -9.09 3.23
N LYS A 220 -20.92 -9.42 4.51
CA LYS A 220 -19.90 -9.93 5.43
C LYS A 220 -19.97 -11.46 5.46
N THR A 221 -18.92 -12.12 4.98
CA THR A 221 -18.85 -13.56 4.80
C THR A 221 -17.43 -14.07 5.06
N ASP A 222 -17.29 -15.36 5.27
CA ASP A 222 -16.02 -16.11 5.27
C ASP A 222 -15.77 -16.90 3.97
N ASP A 223 -16.72 -16.87 3.04
CA ASP A 223 -16.46 -17.36 1.68
C ASP A 223 -15.43 -16.48 0.98
N GLU A 224 -14.23 -17.03 0.73
CA GLU A 224 -13.09 -16.32 0.13
C GLU A 224 -13.46 -15.66 -1.20
N LYS A 225 -14.16 -16.38 -2.08
CA LYS A 225 -14.49 -15.87 -3.42
C LYS A 225 -15.44 -14.68 -3.34
N ILE A 226 -16.45 -14.77 -2.48
CA ILE A 226 -17.43 -13.70 -2.28
C ILE A 226 -16.77 -12.50 -1.60
N ALA A 227 -15.99 -12.73 -0.56
CA ALA A 227 -15.26 -11.65 0.15
C ALA A 227 -14.34 -10.89 -0.81
N ILE A 228 -13.54 -11.58 -1.61
CA ILE A 228 -12.64 -10.96 -2.61
C ILE A 228 -13.44 -10.22 -3.68
N ALA A 229 -14.55 -10.76 -4.16
CA ALA A 229 -15.44 -10.08 -5.11
C ALA A 229 -16.02 -8.78 -4.51
N CYS A 230 -16.43 -8.79 -3.23
CA CYS A 230 -16.87 -7.58 -2.50
C CYS A 230 -15.77 -6.52 -2.46
N VAL A 231 -14.54 -6.88 -2.08
CA VAL A 231 -13.42 -5.95 -2.01
C VAL A 231 -13.08 -5.36 -3.37
N PHE A 232 -12.97 -6.20 -4.42
CA PHE A 232 -12.75 -5.71 -5.79
C PHE A 232 -13.87 -4.76 -6.25
N SER A 233 -15.13 -5.05 -5.93
CA SER A 233 -16.26 -4.19 -6.29
C SER A 233 -16.13 -2.80 -5.65
N VAL A 234 -15.73 -2.73 -4.38
CA VAL A 234 -15.52 -1.46 -3.68
C VAL A 234 -14.36 -0.67 -4.29
N ILE A 235 -13.18 -1.29 -4.50
CA ILE A 235 -12.03 -0.56 -5.05
C ILE A 235 -12.20 -0.20 -6.53
N ARG A 236 -12.94 -1.00 -7.31
CA ARG A 236 -13.32 -0.64 -8.69
C ARG A 236 -14.23 0.57 -8.72
N ASN A 237 -15.18 0.69 -7.78
CA ASN A 237 -16.03 1.90 -7.64
C ASN A 237 -15.20 3.15 -7.26
N ALA A 238 -14.13 2.98 -6.49
CA ALA A 238 -13.22 4.07 -6.12
C ALA A 238 -12.10 4.31 -7.15
N SER A 239 -12.05 3.54 -8.25
CA SER A 239 -11.05 3.69 -9.31
C SER A 239 -11.27 4.94 -10.13
N VAL A 240 -10.18 5.50 -10.61
CA VAL A 240 -10.20 6.62 -11.56
C VAL A 240 -10.14 6.05 -12.98
N PRO A 241 -11.06 6.44 -13.88
CA PRO A 241 -11.08 5.92 -15.25
C PRO A 241 -9.72 6.08 -15.94
N TYR A 242 -9.27 5.03 -16.63
CA TYR A 242 -7.99 5.05 -17.33
C TYR A 242 -8.02 6.04 -18.49
N GLY A 243 -6.99 6.90 -18.59
CA GLY A 243 -6.87 7.89 -19.65
C GLY A 243 -7.76 9.12 -19.50
N ILE A 244 -8.40 9.32 -18.34
CA ILE A 244 -9.19 10.53 -18.11
C ILE A 244 -8.32 11.78 -18.21
N SER A 245 -8.81 12.79 -18.91
CA SER A 245 -8.17 14.10 -19.04
C SER A 245 -9.24 15.18 -19.19
N THR A 246 -8.96 16.36 -18.67
CA THR A 246 -9.81 17.56 -18.88
C THR A 246 -8.93 18.74 -19.27
N PRO A 247 -9.47 19.78 -19.94
CA PRO A 247 -8.69 20.98 -20.28
C PRO A 247 -7.99 21.62 -19.08
N GLU A 248 -8.67 21.62 -17.90
CA GLU A 248 -8.16 22.21 -16.66
C GLU A 248 -7.17 21.30 -15.94
N SER A 249 -7.13 20.03 -16.27
CA SER A 249 -6.29 19.02 -15.63
C SER A 249 -5.90 17.93 -16.62
N PRO A 250 -4.96 18.21 -17.54
CA PRO A 250 -4.56 17.27 -18.59
C PRO A 250 -3.78 16.06 -18.08
N GLU A 251 -3.25 16.12 -16.84
CA GLU A 251 -2.46 15.08 -16.21
C GLU A 251 -3.16 14.45 -14.99
N ILE A 252 -4.44 14.11 -15.13
CA ILE A 252 -5.16 13.42 -14.06
C ILE A 252 -4.55 12.02 -13.86
N SER A 253 -4.25 11.67 -12.61
CA SER A 253 -3.83 10.31 -12.27
C SER A 253 -4.97 9.33 -12.53
N THR A 254 -4.67 8.23 -13.23
CA THR A 254 -5.62 7.16 -13.55
C THR A 254 -5.24 5.87 -12.83
N THR A 255 -6.20 4.99 -12.58
CA THR A 255 -5.92 3.70 -11.94
C THR A 255 -5.09 2.84 -12.89
N GLN A 256 -3.87 2.51 -12.49
CA GLN A 256 -2.95 1.65 -13.24
C GLN A 256 -3.22 0.17 -12.94
N TRP A 257 -3.40 -0.13 -11.67
CA TRP A 257 -3.66 -1.49 -11.20
C TRP A 257 -4.37 -1.49 -9.82
N ARG A 258 -4.85 -2.67 -9.45
CA ARG A 258 -5.51 -2.94 -8.16
C ARG A 258 -4.91 -4.19 -7.54
N THR A 259 -4.85 -4.21 -6.22
CA THR A 259 -4.47 -5.39 -5.43
C THR A 259 -5.54 -5.71 -4.41
N VAL A 260 -5.66 -6.98 -4.07
CA VAL A 260 -6.41 -7.45 -2.89
C VAL A 260 -5.56 -8.48 -2.17
N SER A 261 -5.22 -8.19 -0.93
CA SER A 261 -4.45 -9.08 -0.05
C SER A 261 -5.39 -9.76 0.93
N GLU A 262 -5.55 -11.07 0.83
CA GLU A 262 -6.33 -11.89 1.78
C GLU A 262 -5.36 -12.43 2.84
N SER A 263 -5.53 -11.93 4.09
CA SER A 263 -4.55 -12.13 5.16
C SER A 263 -4.60 -13.51 5.82
N LYS A 264 -5.74 -14.22 5.78
CA LYS A 264 -5.93 -15.52 6.44
C LYS A 264 -5.25 -16.66 5.67
N ASN A 265 -5.46 -16.73 4.35
CA ASN A 265 -4.90 -17.77 3.48
C ASN A 265 -3.63 -17.31 2.77
N LEU A 266 -3.21 -16.05 2.96
CA LEU A 266 -2.02 -15.43 2.39
C LEU A 266 -2.05 -15.42 0.87
N ILE A 267 -3.14 -14.87 0.30
CA ILE A 267 -3.33 -14.77 -1.15
C ILE A 267 -3.26 -13.31 -1.56
N TYR A 268 -2.39 -13.01 -2.51
CA TYR A 268 -2.19 -11.69 -3.07
C TYR A 268 -2.73 -11.63 -4.50
N PHE A 269 -3.86 -10.96 -4.69
CA PHE A 269 -4.49 -10.76 -6.00
C PHE A 269 -3.97 -9.49 -6.65
N PHE A 270 -3.84 -9.53 -7.97
CA PHE A 270 -3.45 -8.39 -8.79
C PHE A 270 -4.34 -8.27 -10.03
N GLU A 271 -4.72 -7.03 -10.39
CA GLU A 271 -5.51 -6.68 -11.57
C GLU A 271 -4.91 -5.44 -12.25
N SER A 272 -4.40 -5.58 -13.46
CA SER A 272 -3.99 -4.44 -14.28
C SER A 272 -5.23 -3.77 -14.90
N SER A 273 -5.23 -2.45 -15.05
CA SER A 273 -6.28 -1.74 -15.81
C SER A 273 -6.18 -1.95 -17.32
N LEU A 274 -5.02 -2.40 -17.81
CA LEU A 274 -4.79 -2.66 -19.24
C LEU A 274 -5.13 -4.08 -19.67
N THR A 275 -5.41 -5.00 -18.74
CA THR A 275 -5.76 -6.39 -19.03
C THR A 275 -7.07 -6.76 -18.32
N PRO A 276 -7.93 -7.58 -18.94
CA PRO A 276 -9.21 -7.98 -18.33
C PRO A 276 -9.06 -9.04 -17.24
N ASN A 277 -7.86 -9.59 -17.07
CA ASN A 277 -7.63 -10.76 -16.24
C ASN A 277 -7.15 -10.36 -14.83
N THR A 278 -7.71 -11.02 -13.83
CA THR A 278 -7.19 -11.02 -12.46
C THR A 278 -6.37 -12.30 -12.26
N PHE A 279 -5.21 -12.16 -11.63
CA PHE A 279 -4.40 -13.29 -11.21
C PHE A 279 -4.03 -13.16 -9.73
N TRP A 280 -3.52 -14.22 -9.13
CA TRP A 280 -3.13 -14.21 -7.73
C TRP A 280 -1.90 -15.07 -7.46
N VAL A 281 -1.27 -14.79 -6.34
CA VAL A 281 -0.12 -15.51 -5.80
C VAL A 281 -0.51 -16.03 -4.41
N ARG A 282 -0.22 -17.29 -4.14
CA ARG A 282 -0.36 -17.87 -2.80
C ARG A 282 1.01 -17.87 -2.14
N LEU A 283 1.21 -17.07 -1.10
CA LEU A 283 2.49 -17.01 -0.41
C LEU A 283 2.88 -18.37 0.20
N ARG A 284 1.90 -19.18 0.56
CA ARG A 284 2.13 -20.55 1.07
C ARG A 284 2.75 -21.50 0.04
N ASP A 285 2.63 -21.16 -1.25
CA ASP A 285 3.23 -21.95 -2.35
C ASP A 285 4.68 -21.48 -2.65
N MET A 286 5.17 -20.43 -1.95
CA MET A 286 6.50 -19.86 -2.15
C MET A 286 7.47 -20.33 -1.08
N ASP A 287 8.73 -20.56 -1.48
CA ASP A 287 9.80 -20.76 -0.52
C ASP A 287 10.27 -19.40 0.02
N LEU A 288 9.89 -19.10 1.25
CA LEU A 288 10.25 -17.88 1.97
C LEU A 288 11.34 -18.13 3.01
N SER A 289 11.99 -19.30 3.01
CA SER A 289 13.05 -19.62 3.95
C SER A 289 14.29 -18.75 3.75
N GLU A 290 15.09 -18.57 4.79
CA GLU A 290 16.37 -17.88 4.70
C GLU A 290 17.28 -18.58 3.68
N GLY A 291 17.85 -17.79 2.76
CA GLY A 291 18.70 -18.30 1.68
C GLY A 291 17.95 -18.74 0.42
N ALA A 292 16.61 -18.76 0.43
CA ALA A 292 15.84 -18.97 -0.79
C ALA A 292 16.10 -17.83 -1.81
N PRO A 293 15.96 -18.09 -3.12
CA PRO A 293 16.16 -17.05 -4.12
C PRO A 293 15.08 -15.97 -4.05
N VAL A 294 15.46 -14.73 -4.32
CA VAL A 294 14.49 -13.67 -4.63
C VAL A 294 13.81 -14.00 -5.96
N LEU A 295 12.49 -13.85 -6.01
CA LEU A 295 11.71 -14.18 -7.18
C LEU A 295 10.99 -12.94 -7.74
N LYS A 296 10.84 -12.89 -9.06
CA LYS A 296 10.14 -11.83 -9.79
C LYS A 296 9.09 -12.42 -10.72
N LEU A 297 7.92 -11.77 -10.77
CA LEU A 297 6.95 -11.92 -11.85
C LEU A 297 6.92 -10.60 -12.63
N SER A 298 7.36 -10.65 -13.88
CA SER A 298 7.35 -9.47 -14.76
C SER A 298 5.95 -9.20 -15.27
N ILE A 299 5.46 -7.97 -15.09
CA ILE A 299 4.16 -7.49 -15.57
C ILE A 299 4.26 -6.12 -16.25
N ALA A 300 5.42 -5.45 -16.14
CA ALA A 300 5.64 -4.10 -16.62
C ALA A 300 5.68 -3.96 -18.15
N ASN A 301 5.92 -5.04 -18.88
CA ASN A 301 6.03 -5.01 -20.35
C ASN A 301 4.74 -5.47 -21.05
N GLY A 302 3.61 -5.53 -20.34
CA GLY A 302 2.34 -5.96 -20.87
C GLY A 302 2.11 -7.48 -20.83
N GLU A 303 2.89 -8.21 -20.03
CA GLU A 303 2.67 -9.63 -19.78
C GLU A 303 1.28 -9.84 -19.19
N THR A 304 0.59 -10.88 -19.64
CA THR A 304 -0.78 -11.19 -19.22
C THR A 304 -0.81 -12.52 -18.49
N TYR A 305 -1.37 -12.51 -17.28
CA TYR A 305 -1.53 -13.70 -16.44
C TYR A 305 -2.99 -13.86 -16.02
N HIS A 306 -3.37 -15.08 -15.64
CA HIS A 306 -4.66 -15.39 -15.05
C HIS A 306 -4.55 -16.53 -14.04
N GLY A 307 -5.43 -16.56 -13.04
CA GLY A 307 -5.47 -17.66 -12.06
C GLY A 307 -4.28 -17.61 -11.09
N ASN A 308 -3.87 -18.76 -10.56
CA ASN A 308 -2.73 -18.88 -9.65
C ASN A 308 -1.40 -18.86 -10.42
N THR A 309 -0.61 -17.80 -10.23
CA THR A 309 0.67 -17.57 -10.89
C THR A 309 1.88 -17.87 -10.00
N SER A 310 1.70 -18.52 -8.86
CA SER A 310 2.80 -18.83 -7.94
C SER A 310 3.98 -19.54 -8.61
N LYS A 311 3.72 -20.35 -9.66
CA LYS A 311 4.76 -21.09 -10.40
C LYS A 311 5.40 -20.29 -11.54
N ASP A 312 4.89 -19.10 -11.86
CA ASP A 312 5.38 -18.30 -13.00
C ASP A 312 6.51 -17.35 -12.60
N PHE A 313 6.75 -17.19 -11.30
CA PHE A 313 7.86 -16.43 -10.77
C PHE A 313 9.21 -17.03 -11.15
N LYS A 314 10.18 -16.18 -11.44
CA LYS A 314 11.54 -16.57 -11.81
C LYS A 314 12.55 -16.00 -10.82
N PRO A 315 13.63 -16.74 -10.50
CA PRO A 315 14.75 -16.17 -9.76
C PRO A 315 15.29 -14.90 -10.43
N ALA A 316 15.50 -13.86 -9.63
CA ALA A 316 16.02 -12.59 -10.11
C ALA A 316 16.89 -11.91 -9.07
N GLN A 317 17.83 -11.07 -9.52
CA GLN A 317 18.53 -10.18 -8.61
C GLN A 317 17.55 -9.12 -8.08
N PRO A 318 17.52 -8.85 -6.76
CA PRO A 318 16.66 -7.83 -6.22
C PRO A 318 16.99 -6.46 -6.82
N PHE A 319 15.96 -5.65 -7.09
CA PHE A 319 16.19 -4.27 -7.47
C PHE A 319 16.79 -3.49 -6.28
N LYS A 320 17.49 -2.42 -6.61
CA LYS A 320 18.04 -1.52 -5.60
C LYS A 320 17.02 -0.45 -5.25
N PHE A 321 16.67 -0.32 -3.98
CA PHE A 321 15.85 0.78 -3.51
C PHE A 321 16.56 2.12 -3.74
N MET A 322 15.80 3.12 -4.19
CA MET A 322 16.36 4.46 -4.38
C MET A 322 16.64 5.09 -3.02
N GLY A 323 17.91 5.37 -2.77
CA GLY A 323 18.35 6.07 -1.57
C GLY A 323 18.06 7.56 -1.62
N VAL A 324 18.11 8.19 -0.46
CA VAL A 324 18.13 9.64 -0.32
C VAL A 324 19.48 10.14 -0.80
N LYS A 325 19.50 11.07 -1.76
CA LYS A 325 20.74 11.72 -2.18
C LYS A 325 21.22 12.58 -1.02
N ASP A 326 22.49 12.47 -0.68
CA ASP A 326 23.08 13.27 0.40
C ASP A 326 22.64 14.73 0.25
N LEU A 327 21.84 15.17 1.21
CA LEU A 327 21.59 16.60 1.40
C LEU A 327 22.94 17.17 1.87
N ILE A 328 23.70 17.71 0.91
CA ILE A 328 24.89 18.51 1.18
C ILE A 328 24.50 19.76 1.96
#